data_97e9fbba20f12c7744272200dc97094f
#
_entry.id   97e9fbba20f12c7744272200dc97094f
#
_cell.length_a   1.000
_cell.length_b   1.000
_cell.length_c   1.000
_cell.angle_alpha   90.00
_cell.angle_beta   90.00
_cell.angle_gamma   90.00
#
_symmetry.space_group_name_H-M   'P 1'
#
loop_
_entity.id
_entity.type
_entity.pdbx_description
1 polymer ?
#
loop_
_entity_poly.entity_id
_entity_poly.type
_entity_poly.pdbx_seq_one_letter_code
_entity_poly.pdbx_strand_id
1 'polypeptide(L)'
;YAAVKVLTSSICPDDKKRYANGILSILTGEEEGIPQEYRWGAIGAWAWAGSRCVDYLETQPEFDAQKIAISGCSRAGKTALWCGAQDQRIAVVMSNVSGTGGAALERGKIGEHISDITTNYPFWFCKNYAAYAADEDAMPVDAHMLLAMAAPRPMYLASASVDVWADIQAEYTALRLASELYTLYTPGLILPERRPAANQPFHIGRIGYHIREGIHDLTFYDWTCYMDFCDSYLK
;
A
#
# COMPACT_ATOMS: atom_id res chain seq x y z
N TYR A 1 -8.27 20.32 -3.75
CA TYR A 1 -8.04 19.20 -2.85
C TYR A 1 -7.69 19.66 -1.45
N ALA A 2 -8.12 18.92 -0.42
CA ALA A 2 -7.66 19.05 0.95
C ALA A 2 -6.74 17.86 1.28
N ALA A 3 -5.75 18.07 2.15
CA ALA A 3 -4.84 17.01 2.59
C ALA A 3 -5.03 16.79 4.10
N VAL A 4 -5.24 15.52 4.49
CA VAL A 4 -5.28 15.08 5.88
C VAL A 4 -4.04 14.22 6.14
N LYS A 5 -3.19 14.65 7.07
CA LYS A 5 -1.98 13.92 7.45
C LYS A 5 -2.25 13.08 8.70
N VAL A 6 -2.16 11.77 8.56
CA VAL A 6 -2.21 10.84 9.68
C VAL A 6 -0.82 10.68 10.27
N LEU A 7 -0.66 11.00 11.55
CA LEU A 7 0.59 10.80 12.28
C LEU A 7 0.62 9.36 12.85
N THR A 8 1.20 8.45 12.11
CA THR A 8 1.28 7.02 12.46
C THR A 8 1.91 6.79 13.84
N SER A 9 2.89 7.61 14.23
CA SER A 9 3.53 7.53 15.54
C SER A 9 2.59 7.82 16.73
N SER A 10 1.49 8.56 16.50
CA SER A 10 0.47 8.81 17.54
C SER A 10 -0.50 7.63 17.69
N ILE A 11 -0.56 6.74 16.71
CA ILE A 11 -1.45 5.59 16.70
C ILE A 11 -0.71 4.35 17.25
N CYS A 12 0.42 4.05 16.64
CA CYS A 12 1.32 2.97 17.01
C CYS A 12 2.73 3.45 16.72
N PRO A 13 3.58 3.67 17.73
CA PRO A 13 4.96 4.11 17.52
C PRO A 13 5.72 3.18 16.58
N ASP A 14 6.41 3.77 15.60
CA ASP A 14 7.30 3.04 14.70
C ASP A 14 8.65 2.79 15.38
N ASP A 15 8.61 2.03 16.45
CA ASP A 15 9.75 1.78 17.34
C ASP A 15 9.64 0.37 17.94
N LYS A 16 10.68 -0.44 17.77
CA LYS A 16 10.74 -1.84 18.19
C LYS A 16 10.43 -2.07 19.67
N LYS A 17 10.68 -1.08 20.54
CA LYS A 17 10.46 -1.19 21.99
C LYS A 17 9.12 -0.58 22.43
N ARG A 18 8.55 0.30 21.63
CA ARG A 18 7.39 1.11 22.02
C ARG A 18 6.14 0.88 21.16
N TYR A 19 6.20 0.10 20.10
CA TYR A 19 5.06 -0.13 19.20
C TYR A 19 3.81 -0.62 19.97
N ALA A 20 4.00 -1.39 21.04
CA ALA A 20 2.92 -1.88 21.87
C ALA A 20 2.28 -0.81 22.77
N ASN A 21 2.89 0.39 22.90
CA ASN A 21 2.35 1.47 23.74
C ASN A 21 1.23 2.28 23.05
N GLY A 22 0.92 1.96 21.80
CA GLY A 22 -0.15 2.62 21.05
C GLY A 22 -1.46 1.82 21.07
N ILE A 23 -2.26 2.01 20.04
CA ILE A 23 -3.58 1.35 19.90
C ILE A 23 -3.49 -0.18 19.93
N LEU A 24 -2.35 -0.77 19.57
CA LEU A 24 -2.15 -2.21 19.63
C LEU A 24 -2.32 -2.78 21.04
N SER A 25 -1.98 -2.03 22.09
CA SER A 25 -2.19 -2.45 23.47
C SER A 25 -3.68 -2.65 23.82
N ILE A 26 -4.56 -1.99 23.07
CA ILE A 26 -6.02 -2.08 23.26
C ILE A 26 -6.61 -3.10 22.28
N LEU A 27 -6.25 -3.02 20.99
CA LEU A 27 -6.84 -3.85 19.94
C LEU A 27 -6.32 -5.30 19.93
N THR A 28 -5.13 -5.53 20.47
CA THR A 28 -4.53 -6.87 20.57
C THR A 28 -4.47 -7.40 22.00
N GLY A 29 -5.16 -6.73 22.95
CA GLY A 29 -5.41 -7.28 24.26
C GLY A 29 -5.98 -8.69 24.15
N GLU A 30 -6.12 -9.40 25.22
CA GLU A 30 -6.58 -10.81 25.27
C GLU A 30 -7.98 -10.98 24.64
N GLU A 31 -8.10 -10.71 23.33
CA GLU A 31 -9.25 -11.15 22.56
C GLU A 31 -9.21 -12.67 22.54
N GLU A 32 -10.08 -13.27 23.32
CA GLU A 32 -10.29 -14.71 23.37
C GLU A 32 -10.45 -15.25 21.96
N GLY A 33 -9.50 -16.07 21.51
CA GLY A 33 -9.61 -16.85 20.29
C GLY A 33 -8.71 -16.43 19.11
N ILE A 34 -8.01 -15.30 19.12
CA ILE A 34 -7.03 -14.98 18.08
C ILE A 34 -5.64 -15.43 18.50
N PRO A 35 -5.05 -16.45 17.82
CA PRO A 35 -3.68 -16.87 18.11
C PRO A 35 -2.69 -15.71 17.97
N GLN A 36 -1.67 -15.67 18.81
CA GLN A 36 -0.71 -14.56 18.88
C GLN A 36 0.00 -14.30 17.53
N GLU A 37 0.22 -15.35 16.76
CA GLU A 37 0.87 -15.29 15.44
C GLU A 37 0.06 -14.55 14.37
N TYR A 38 -1.26 -14.41 14.55
CA TYR A 38 -2.16 -13.69 13.64
C TYR A 38 -2.53 -12.29 14.12
N ARG A 39 -2.06 -11.87 15.29
CA ARG A 39 -2.37 -10.53 15.82
C ARG A 39 -1.74 -9.45 14.96
N TRP A 40 -2.40 -8.31 14.89
CA TRP A 40 -1.99 -7.18 14.07
C TRP A 40 -0.57 -6.71 14.38
N GLY A 41 0.17 -6.36 13.32
CA GLY A 41 1.35 -5.53 13.44
C GLY A 41 1.01 -4.04 13.27
N ALA A 42 2.05 -3.20 13.34
CA ALA A 42 1.92 -1.75 13.25
C ALA A 42 1.26 -1.28 11.93
N ILE A 43 1.56 -1.93 10.80
CA ILE A 43 0.93 -1.63 9.49
C ILE A 43 -0.59 -1.78 9.58
N GLY A 44 -1.08 -2.84 10.22
CA GLY A 44 -2.51 -3.04 10.46
C GLY A 44 -3.14 -1.94 11.31
N ALA A 45 -2.46 -1.54 12.39
CA ALA A 45 -2.91 -0.47 13.26
C ALA A 45 -2.95 0.90 12.55
N TRP A 46 -1.96 1.19 11.73
CA TRP A 46 -1.92 2.42 10.94
C TRP A 46 -3.02 2.44 9.87
N ALA A 47 -3.29 1.31 9.23
CA ALA A 47 -4.38 1.17 8.26
C ALA A 47 -5.76 1.34 8.93
N TRP A 48 -5.96 0.73 10.11
CA TRP A 48 -7.15 0.94 10.92
C TRP A 48 -7.37 2.43 11.23
N ALA A 49 -6.31 3.16 11.61
CA ALA A 49 -6.40 4.60 11.86
C ALA A 49 -6.77 5.39 10.59
N GLY A 50 -6.31 4.96 9.41
CA GLY A 50 -6.75 5.51 8.14
C GLY A 50 -8.27 5.42 7.96
N SER A 51 -8.86 4.26 8.24
CA SER A 51 -10.33 4.09 8.23
C SER A 51 -11.04 4.94 9.28
N ARG A 52 -10.44 5.14 10.47
CA ARG A 52 -11.01 6.07 11.48
C ARG A 52 -10.97 7.52 11.03
N CYS A 53 -9.96 7.90 10.23
CA CYS A 53 -9.97 9.22 9.59
C CYS A 53 -11.10 9.36 8.57
N VAL A 54 -11.41 8.30 7.82
CA VAL A 54 -12.57 8.30 6.90
C VAL A 54 -13.87 8.50 7.69
N ASP A 55 -14.07 7.78 8.80
CA ASP A 55 -15.25 7.98 9.66
C ASP A 55 -15.43 9.45 10.10
N TYR A 56 -14.33 10.09 10.47
CA TYR A 56 -14.36 11.49 10.85
C TYR A 56 -14.70 12.39 9.66
N LEU A 57 -14.06 12.18 8.51
CA LEU A 57 -14.30 12.98 7.30
C LEU A 57 -15.75 12.91 6.82
N GLU A 58 -16.41 11.77 6.96
CA GLU A 58 -17.83 11.58 6.63
C GLU A 58 -18.75 12.45 7.50
N THR A 59 -18.30 12.87 8.68
CA THR A 59 -19.07 13.77 9.55
C THR A 59 -18.88 15.26 9.24
N GLN A 60 -17.93 15.59 8.36
CA GLN A 60 -17.55 16.97 8.07
C GLN A 60 -18.18 17.43 6.75
N PRO A 61 -19.09 18.42 6.75
CA PRO A 61 -19.82 18.82 5.54
C PRO A 61 -18.94 19.47 4.45
N GLU A 62 -17.72 19.86 4.79
CA GLU A 62 -16.76 20.46 3.87
C GLU A 62 -16.10 19.42 2.94
N PHE A 63 -16.18 18.13 3.27
CA PHE A 63 -15.58 17.05 2.51
C PHE A 63 -16.64 16.19 1.81
N ASP A 64 -16.36 15.87 0.56
CA ASP A 64 -17.14 14.87 -0.17
C ASP A 64 -16.66 13.47 0.21
N ALA A 65 -17.46 12.78 1.02
CA ALA A 65 -17.16 11.44 1.52
C ALA A 65 -16.99 10.39 0.41
N GLN A 66 -17.48 10.65 -0.80
CA GLN A 66 -17.32 9.76 -1.95
C GLN A 66 -16.01 10.03 -2.73
N LYS A 67 -15.28 11.05 -2.35
CA LYS A 67 -14.05 11.52 -3.04
C LYS A 67 -12.82 11.46 -2.15
N ILE A 68 -12.73 10.47 -1.28
CA ILE A 68 -11.58 10.28 -0.39
C ILE A 68 -10.55 9.40 -1.07
N ALA A 69 -9.32 9.91 -1.20
CA ALA A 69 -8.16 9.15 -1.64
C ALA A 69 -7.21 8.87 -0.48
N ILE A 70 -6.55 7.72 -0.49
CA ILE A 70 -5.46 7.42 0.44
C ILE A 70 -4.14 7.33 -0.30
N SER A 71 -3.08 7.87 0.30
CA SER A 71 -1.72 7.79 -0.23
C SER A 71 -0.70 7.56 0.87
N GLY A 72 0.39 6.90 0.53
CA GLY A 72 1.53 6.73 1.42
C GLY A 72 2.80 6.38 0.68
N CYS A 73 3.95 6.66 1.31
CA CYS A 73 5.28 6.35 0.82
C CYS A 73 5.93 5.28 1.70
N SER A 74 6.63 4.31 1.12
CA SER A 74 7.36 3.29 1.85
C SER A 74 6.41 2.48 2.76
N ARG A 75 6.69 2.38 4.05
CA ARG A 75 5.80 1.75 5.06
C ARG A 75 4.39 2.33 5.08
N ALA A 76 4.26 3.64 4.83
CA ALA A 76 2.95 4.26 4.68
C ALA A 76 2.27 3.87 3.36
N GLY A 77 3.03 3.52 2.32
CA GLY A 77 2.49 2.92 1.08
C GLY A 77 1.89 1.55 1.33
N LYS A 78 2.58 0.68 2.09
CA LYS A 78 2.03 -0.61 2.55
C LYS A 78 0.73 -0.39 3.34
N THR A 79 0.74 0.61 4.23
CA THR A 79 -0.44 1.01 5.03
C THR A 79 -1.60 1.47 4.15
N ALA A 80 -1.33 2.30 3.14
CA ALA A 80 -2.34 2.80 2.21
C ALA A 80 -2.99 1.67 1.40
N LEU A 81 -2.18 0.71 0.92
CA LEU A 81 -2.68 -0.47 0.22
C LEU A 81 -3.60 -1.32 1.12
N TRP A 82 -3.16 -1.60 2.33
CA TRP A 82 -3.93 -2.41 3.27
C TRP A 82 -5.21 -1.71 3.72
N CYS A 83 -5.15 -0.41 4.00
CA CYS A 83 -6.34 0.39 4.31
C CYS A 83 -7.33 0.42 3.14
N GLY A 84 -6.83 0.68 1.93
CA GLY A 84 -7.67 0.68 0.72
C GLY A 84 -8.27 -0.68 0.40
N ALA A 85 -7.59 -1.79 0.72
CA ALA A 85 -8.13 -3.13 0.55
C ALA A 85 -9.29 -3.42 1.51
N GLN A 86 -9.23 -2.91 2.74
CA GLN A 86 -10.22 -3.16 3.79
C GLN A 86 -11.39 -2.17 3.77
N ASP A 87 -11.16 -0.90 3.41
CA ASP A 87 -12.17 0.16 3.47
C ASP A 87 -12.63 0.57 2.06
N GLN A 88 -13.82 0.13 1.68
CA GLN A 88 -14.41 0.37 0.36
C GLN A 88 -14.83 1.83 0.13
N ARG A 89 -14.86 2.67 1.17
CA ARG A 89 -15.19 4.11 1.08
C ARG A 89 -14.04 4.92 0.50
N ILE A 90 -12.82 4.37 0.50
CA ILE A 90 -11.66 4.98 -0.13
C ILE A 90 -11.80 4.87 -1.63
N ALA A 91 -12.04 6.00 -2.30
CA ALA A 91 -12.32 6.06 -3.73
C ALA A 91 -11.08 5.83 -4.61
N VAL A 92 -9.90 6.25 -4.17
CA VAL A 92 -8.62 6.08 -4.90
C VAL A 92 -7.55 5.58 -3.93
N VAL A 93 -6.83 4.53 -4.33
CA VAL A 93 -5.73 3.95 -3.53
C VAL A 93 -4.40 4.23 -4.22
N MET A 94 -3.47 4.86 -3.51
CA MET A 94 -2.16 5.25 -4.06
C MET A 94 -1.03 4.77 -3.15
N SER A 95 0.01 4.19 -3.74
CA SER A 95 1.19 3.70 -3.02
C SER A 95 2.47 4.10 -3.74
N ASN A 96 3.46 4.54 -2.98
CA ASN A 96 4.77 4.96 -3.48
C ASN A 96 5.86 4.11 -2.84
N VAL A 97 6.74 3.53 -3.66
CA VAL A 97 7.94 2.77 -3.25
C VAL A 97 7.69 1.85 -2.05
N SER A 98 6.62 1.08 -2.09
CA SER A 98 6.19 0.32 -0.92
C SER A 98 6.88 -1.04 -0.77
N GLY A 99 7.51 -1.57 -1.81
CA GLY A 99 8.36 -2.77 -1.71
C GLY A 99 7.68 -3.99 -1.09
N THR A 100 8.49 -4.83 -0.44
CA THR A 100 8.10 -6.05 0.29
C THR A 100 6.99 -5.82 1.31
N GLY A 101 6.01 -6.70 1.37
CA GLY A 101 4.81 -6.53 2.20
C GLY A 101 3.92 -5.37 1.76
N GLY A 102 4.19 -4.82 0.58
CA GLY A 102 3.45 -3.76 -0.08
C GLY A 102 3.13 -4.12 -1.53
N ALA A 103 3.68 -3.36 -2.49
CA ALA A 103 3.40 -3.55 -3.91
C ALA A 103 4.36 -4.51 -4.63
N ALA A 104 5.53 -4.84 -4.07
CA ALA A 104 6.47 -5.76 -4.71
C ALA A 104 6.06 -7.21 -4.49
N LEU A 105 6.09 -8.02 -5.59
CA LEU A 105 5.94 -9.48 -5.45
C LEU A 105 6.97 -10.01 -4.46
N GLU A 106 6.55 -10.96 -3.63
CA GLU A 106 7.47 -11.66 -2.74
C GLU A 106 8.29 -12.72 -3.51
N ARG A 107 7.68 -13.35 -4.51
CA ARG A 107 8.32 -14.38 -5.32
C ARG A 107 9.22 -13.80 -6.40
N GLY A 108 10.45 -14.32 -6.49
CA GLY A 108 11.36 -14.03 -7.59
C GLY A 108 11.89 -12.60 -7.65
N LYS A 109 11.78 -11.84 -6.56
CA LYS A 109 12.31 -10.48 -6.45
C LYS A 109 13.82 -10.46 -6.18
N ILE A 110 14.40 -9.28 -6.32
CA ILE A 110 15.82 -9.02 -6.06
C ILE A 110 16.05 -7.93 -5.00
N GLY A 111 14.98 -7.27 -4.55
CA GLY A 111 15.02 -6.22 -3.54
C GLY A 111 14.98 -6.78 -2.11
N GLU A 112 14.30 -6.05 -1.21
CA GLU A 112 14.10 -6.47 0.18
C GLU A 112 13.33 -7.78 0.26
N HIS A 113 13.79 -8.72 1.08
CA HIS A 113 13.15 -10.01 1.32
C HIS A 113 12.33 -10.00 2.63
N ILE A 114 11.45 -11.01 2.79
CA ILE A 114 10.69 -11.20 4.05
C ILE A 114 11.64 -11.35 5.23
N SER A 115 12.78 -12.03 5.04
CA SER A 115 13.82 -12.17 6.08
C SER A 115 14.38 -10.81 6.52
N ASP A 116 14.59 -9.88 5.59
CA ASP A 116 15.14 -8.56 5.89
C ASP A 116 14.14 -7.73 6.67
N ILE A 117 12.91 -7.60 6.14
CA ILE A 117 11.90 -6.73 6.74
C ILE A 117 11.44 -7.24 8.11
N THR A 118 11.32 -8.56 8.29
CA THR A 118 10.91 -9.14 9.58
C THR A 118 12.02 -9.12 10.62
N THR A 119 13.28 -9.09 10.19
CA THR A 119 14.45 -8.89 11.09
C THR A 119 14.54 -7.43 11.53
N ASN A 120 14.44 -6.50 10.59
CA ASN A 120 14.60 -5.07 10.85
C ASN A 120 13.37 -4.48 11.58
N TYR A 121 12.16 -4.92 11.19
CA TYR A 121 10.88 -4.39 11.64
C TYR A 121 9.91 -5.51 12.07
N PRO A 122 10.27 -6.37 13.06
CA PRO A 122 9.49 -7.55 13.44
C PRO A 122 8.10 -7.24 14.00
N PHE A 123 7.80 -5.96 14.20
CA PHE A 123 6.52 -5.46 14.73
C PHE A 123 5.60 -4.86 13.67
N TRP A 124 6.04 -4.79 12.38
CA TRP A 124 5.19 -4.21 11.33
C TRP A 124 4.06 -5.13 10.89
N PHE A 125 4.31 -6.43 10.88
CA PHE A 125 3.36 -7.46 10.43
C PHE A 125 2.99 -8.41 11.55
N CYS A 126 2.02 -9.28 11.31
CA CYS A 126 1.77 -10.41 12.20
C CYS A 126 2.98 -11.38 12.20
N LYS A 127 3.15 -12.14 13.27
CA LYS A 127 4.28 -13.06 13.39
C LYS A 127 4.28 -14.17 12.33
N ASN A 128 3.09 -14.54 11.87
CA ASN A 128 2.95 -15.57 10.83
C ASN A 128 3.61 -15.18 9.50
N TYR A 129 3.72 -13.88 9.20
CA TYR A 129 4.44 -13.42 8.00
C TYR A 129 5.92 -13.84 8.02
N ALA A 130 6.58 -13.77 9.18
CA ALA A 130 7.96 -14.18 9.33
C ALA A 130 8.19 -15.71 9.11
N ALA A 131 7.15 -16.53 9.16
CA ALA A 131 7.25 -17.95 8.87
C ALA A 131 7.67 -18.24 7.41
N TYR A 132 7.42 -17.27 6.50
CA TYR A 132 7.78 -17.38 5.09
C TYR A 132 9.17 -16.81 4.76
N ALA A 133 9.92 -16.33 5.76
CA ALA A 133 11.24 -15.72 5.54
C ALA A 133 12.29 -16.66 4.93
N ALA A 134 12.15 -17.98 5.15
CA ALA A 134 13.04 -19.00 4.58
C ALA A 134 12.58 -19.52 3.21
N ASP A 135 11.31 -19.33 2.85
CA ASP A 135 10.71 -19.83 1.61
C ASP A 135 9.52 -18.93 1.23
N GLU A 136 9.80 -17.87 0.50
CA GLU A 136 8.79 -16.91 0.04
C GLU A 136 7.83 -17.54 -0.98
N ASP A 137 8.26 -18.57 -1.69
CA ASP A 137 7.42 -19.29 -2.65
C ASP A 137 6.30 -20.07 -1.98
N ALA A 138 6.46 -20.44 -0.70
CA ALA A 138 5.44 -21.12 0.07
C ALA A 138 4.28 -20.21 0.51
N MET A 139 4.37 -18.88 0.34
CA MET A 139 3.27 -17.98 0.68
C MET A 139 2.00 -18.31 -0.13
N PRO A 140 0.82 -18.40 0.52
CA PRO A 140 -0.44 -18.69 -0.18
C PRO A 140 -0.98 -17.50 -0.98
N VAL A 141 -0.45 -16.30 -0.75
CA VAL A 141 -0.83 -15.03 -1.37
C VAL A 141 0.41 -14.28 -1.82
N ASP A 142 0.23 -13.26 -2.69
CA ASP A 142 1.33 -12.36 -3.07
C ASP A 142 0.79 -10.96 -3.35
N ALA A 143 1.67 -9.96 -3.49
CA ALA A 143 1.35 -8.54 -3.59
C ALA A 143 0.28 -8.22 -4.65
N HIS A 144 0.30 -8.89 -5.81
CA HIS A 144 -0.71 -8.66 -6.85
C HIS A 144 -2.14 -8.94 -6.36
N MET A 145 -2.32 -9.87 -5.42
CA MET A 145 -3.64 -10.15 -4.82
C MET A 145 -4.09 -9.01 -3.91
N LEU A 146 -3.16 -8.42 -3.13
CA LEU A 146 -3.45 -7.21 -2.33
C LEU A 146 -3.84 -6.04 -3.23
N LEU A 147 -3.09 -5.80 -4.31
CA LEU A 147 -3.40 -4.74 -5.26
C LEU A 147 -4.76 -4.96 -5.93
N ALA A 148 -5.08 -6.19 -6.28
CA ALA A 148 -6.36 -6.55 -6.91
C ALA A 148 -7.57 -6.27 -6.00
N MET A 149 -7.41 -6.25 -4.67
CA MET A 149 -8.50 -5.92 -3.73
C MET A 149 -9.00 -4.48 -3.86
N ALA A 150 -8.26 -3.59 -4.50
CA ALA A 150 -8.74 -2.24 -4.77
C ALA A 150 -9.79 -2.21 -5.91
N ALA A 151 -9.77 -3.19 -6.82
CA ALA A 151 -10.69 -3.20 -7.96
C ALA A 151 -12.19 -3.19 -7.53
N PRO A 152 -13.05 -2.48 -8.23
CA PRO A 152 -12.81 -1.70 -9.45
C PRO A 152 -12.37 -0.24 -9.21
N ARG A 153 -12.04 0.13 -7.97
CA ARG A 153 -11.63 1.50 -7.62
C ARG A 153 -10.28 1.84 -8.27
N PRO A 154 -10.07 3.11 -8.66
CA PRO A 154 -8.80 3.55 -9.19
C PRO A 154 -7.62 3.27 -8.26
N MET A 155 -6.52 2.78 -8.84
CA MET A 155 -5.27 2.50 -8.13
C MET A 155 -4.10 3.17 -8.84
N TYR A 156 -3.19 3.73 -8.07
CA TYR A 156 -1.96 4.30 -8.58
C TYR A 156 -0.74 3.77 -7.82
N LEU A 157 0.25 3.25 -8.54
CA LEU A 157 1.54 2.92 -7.95
C LEU A 157 2.63 3.85 -8.49
N ALA A 158 3.60 4.12 -7.64
CA ALA A 158 4.80 4.87 -8.00
C ALA A 158 6.05 4.18 -7.49
N SER A 159 7.06 4.12 -8.33
CA SER A 159 8.39 3.59 -8.02
C SER A 159 9.45 4.67 -8.24
N ALA A 160 10.67 4.44 -7.75
CA ALA A 160 11.80 5.35 -7.96
C ALA A 160 12.97 4.62 -8.66
N SER A 161 13.58 5.27 -9.67
CA SER A 161 14.43 4.62 -10.67
C SER A 161 15.71 3.98 -10.11
N VAL A 162 16.22 4.47 -8.97
CA VAL A 162 17.40 3.90 -8.31
C VAL A 162 17.09 3.23 -6.97
N ASP A 163 15.82 3.02 -6.67
CA ASP A 163 15.35 2.30 -5.47
C ASP A 163 15.32 0.79 -5.72
N VAL A 164 16.48 0.19 -5.77
CA VAL A 164 16.61 -1.26 -5.99
C VAL A 164 16.08 -2.08 -4.82
N TRP A 165 15.99 -1.46 -3.63
CA TRP A 165 15.52 -2.12 -2.43
C TRP A 165 14.00 -2.34 -2.45
N ALA A 166 13.23 -1.38 -2.98
CA ALA A 166 11.80 -1.54 -3.19
C ALA A 166 11.46 -2.47 -4.36
N ASP A 167 12.41 -2.81 -5.19
CA ASP A 167 12.28 -3.67 -6.38
C ASP A 167 11.22 -3.20 -7.38
N ILE A 168 11.60 -2.20 -8.16
CA ILE A 168 10.75 -1.59 -9.20
C ILE A 168 10.12 -2.62 -10.14
N GLN A 169 10.89 -3.68 -10.47
CA GLN A 169 10.40 -4.70 -11.40
C GLN A 169 9.34 -5.58 -10.73
N ALA A 170 9.53 -5.93 -9.47
CA ALA A 170 8.54 -6.69 -8.70
C ALA A 170 7.26 -5.88 -8.45
N GLU A 171 7.38 -4.57 -8.14
CA GLU A 171 6.21 -3.67 -8.00
C GLU A 171 5.42 -3.58 -9.31
N TYR A 172 6.10 -3.35 -10.44
CA TYR A 172 5.43 -3.26 -11.75
C TYR A 172 4.79 -4.58 -12.17
N THR A 173 5.49 -5.71 -11.94
CA THR A 173 4.96 -7.02 -12.27
C THR A 173 3.71 -7.34 -11.44
N ALA A 174 3.71 -7.01 -10.15
CA ALA A 174 2.54 -7.16 -9.30
C ALA A 174 1.35 -6.33 -9.82
N LEU A 175 1.59 -5.07 -10.23
CA LEU A 175 0.54 -4.22 -10.79
C LEU A 175 -0.02 -4.81 -12.08
N ARG A 176 0.84 -5.32 -12.95
CA ARG A 176 0.43 -5.94 -14.21
C ARG A 176 -0.44 -7.18 -13.96
N LEU A 177 -0.05 -8.05 -13.03
CA LEU A 177 -0.86 -9.20 -12.64
C LEU A 177 -2.19 -8.79 -12.00
N ALA A 178 -2.18 -7.80 -11.11
CA ALA A 178 -3.41 -7.27 -10.52
C ALA A 178 -4.36 -6.67 -11.58
N SER A 179 -3.82 -6.11 -12.66
CA SER A 179 -4.62 -5.53 -13.74
C SER A 179 -5.52 -6.54 -14.44
N GLU A 180 -5.19 -7.81 -14.39
CA GLU A 180 -6.02 -8.89 -14.95
C GLU A 180 -7.41 -8.92 -14.30
N LEU A 181 -7.50 -8.69 -12.98
CA LEU A 181 -8.79 -8.59 -12.29
C LEU A 181 -9.59 -7.35 -12.74
N TYR A 182 -8.91 -6.26 -13.06
CA TYR A 182 -9.58 -5.05 -13.57
C TYR A 182 -10.24 -5.25 -14.92
N THR A 183 -9.84 -6.27 -15.71
CA THR A 183 -10.49 -6.60 -16.97
C THR A 183 -11.96 -7.01 -16.80
N LEU A 184 -12.34 -7.52 -15.63
CA LEU A 184 -13.74 -7.82 -15.30
C LEU A 184 -14.64 -6.58 -15.31
N TYR A 185 -14.06 -5.40 -15.06
CA TYR A 185 -14.74 -4.12 -14.98
C TYR A 185 -14.42 -3.18 -16.14
N THR A 186 -13.28 -3.40 -16.80
CA THR A 186 -12.83 -2.61 -17.94
C THR A 186 -12.31 -3.57 -19.01
N PRO A 187 -13.20 -4.12 -19.86
CA PRO A 187 -12.81 -5.07 -20.90
C PRO A 187 -11.70 -4.50 -21.80
N GLY A 188 -10.68 -5.31 -22.06
CA GLY A 188 -9.54 -4.93 -22.90
C GLY A 188 -8.45 -4.11 -22.19
N LEU A 189 -8.55 -3.93 -20.88
CA LEU A 189 -7.47 -3.33 -20.09
C LEU A 189 -6.27 -4.28 -20.08
N ILE A 190 -5.15 -3.85 -20.71
CA ILE A 190 -3.89 -4.58 -20.74
C ILE A 190 -2.77 -3.59 -20.44
N LEU A 191 -2.02 -3.84 -19.38
CA LEU A 191 -0.81 -3.07 -19.11
C LEU A 191 0.35 -3.57 -19.97
N PRO A 192 1.26 -2.68 -20.41
CA PRO A 192 2.46 -3.07 -21.16
C PRO A 192 3.28 -4.12 -20.40
N GLU A 193 3.91 -5.04 -21.12
CA GLU A 193 4.84 -6.02 -20.49
C GLU A 193 6.05 -5.33 -19.87
N ARG A 194 6.55 -4.30 -20.55
CA ARG A 194 7.67 -3.50 -20.06
C ARG A 194 7.15 -2.33 -19.24
N ARG A 195 7.74 -2.13 -18.06
CA ARG A 195 7.53 -0.92 -17.28
C ARG A 195 7.96 0.32 -18.08
N PRO A 196 7.32 1.48 -17.84
CA PRO A 196 7.70 2.72 -18.50
C PRO A 196 9.12 3.14 -18.12
N ALA A 197 9.71 4.03 -18.91
CA ALA A 197 10.93 4.72 -18.52
C ALA A 197 10.64 5.71 -17.38
N ALA A 198 11.70 6.14 -16.68
CA ALA A 198 11.56 7.17 -15.66
C ALA A 198 10.95 8.45 -16.24
N ASN A 199 10.09 9.09 -15.45
CA ASN A 199 9.36 10.30 -15.79
C ASN A 199 8.41 10.17 -17.01
N GLN A 200 7.96 8.96 -17.30
CA GLN A 200 6.93 8.68 -18.30
C GLN A 200 5.71 8.02 -17.63
N PRO A 201 4.86 8.80 -16.96
CA PRO A 201 3.66 8.27 -16.31
C PRO A 201 2.66 7.77 -17.35
N PHE A 202 1.85 6.78 -16.97
CA PHE A 202 0.69 6.38 -17.76
C PHE A 202 -0.55 6.21 -16.89
N HIS A 203 -1.70 6.39 -17.54
CA HIS A 203 -3.01 6.06 -17.00
C HIS A 203 -3.72 5.15 -18.01
N ILE A 204 -4.05 3.92 -17.61
CA ILE A 204 -4.75 2.94 -18.46
C ILE A 204 -5.96 2.41 -17.70
N GLY A 205 -7.15 2.75 -18.17
CA GLY A 205 -8.37 2.49 -17.42
C GLY A 205 -8.27 3.10 -16.03
N ARG A 206 -8.50 2.30 -15.00
CA ARG A 206 -8.47 2.73 -13.59
C ARG A 206 -7.11 2.48 -12.91
N ILE A 207 -6.06 2.29 -13.68
CA ILE A 207 -4.71 2.04 -13.17
C ILE A 207 -3.77 3.15 -13.65
N GLY A 208 -3.06 3.76 -12.70
CA GLY A 208 -1.98 4.69 -12.95
C GLY A 208 -0.63 4.14 -12.46
N TYR A 209 0.43 4.51 -13.14
CA TYR A 209 1.79 4.17 -12.74
C TYR A 209 2.80 5.17 -13.25
N HIS A 210 3.82 5.44 -12.44
CA HIS A 210 5.04 6.09 -12.91
C HIS A 210 6.28 5.55 -12.21
N ILE A 211 7.41 5.77 -12.83
CA ILE A 211 8.73 5.67 -12.21
C ILE A 211 9.28 7.08 -12.13
N ARG A 212 9.52 7.60 -10.93
CA ARG A 212 10.21 8.87 -10.73
C ARG A 212 11.71 8.64 -10.82
N GLU A 213 12.43 9.55 -11.46
CA GLU A 213 13.89 9.52 -11.39
C GLU A 213 14.37 9.88 -9.98
N GLY A 214 15.29 9.08 -9.43
CA GLY A 214 15.90 9.32 -8.13
C GLY A 214 15.74 8.18 -7.13
N ILE A 215 16.07 8.50 -5.87
CA ILE A 215 16.13 7.57 -4.73
C ILE A 215 14.76 7.34 -4.09
N HIS A 216 14.74 6.53 -3.04
CA HIS A 216 13.57 6.28 -2.17
C HIS A 216 13.07 7.57 -1.50
N ASP A 217 12.02 8.18 -2.05
CA ASP A 217 11.45 9.45 -1.59
C ASP A 217 10.03 9.66 -2.12
N LEU A 218 9.34 10.67 -1.61
CA LEU A 218 8.07 11.20 -2.11
C LEU A 218 8.25 12.68 -2.42
N THR A 219 8.16 13.04 -3.69
CA THR A 219 8.51 14.37 -4.17
C THR A 219 7.30 15.11 -4.76
N PHE A 220 7.51 16.36 -5.15
CA PHE A 220 6.51 17.14 -5.86
C PHE A 220 6.07 16.49 -7.19
N TYR A 221 7.00 15.79 -7.87
CA TYR A 221 6.66 15.08 -9.11
C TYR A 221 5.64 13.97 -8.87
N ASP A 222 5.81 13.18 -7.80
CA ASP A 222 4.86 12.12 -7.44
C ASP A 222 3.48 12.71 -7.17
N TRP A 223 3.43 13.81 -6.41
CA TRP A 223 2.17 14.52 -6.14
C TRP A 223 1.50 15.05 -7.39
N THR A 224 2.26 15.58 -8.36
CA THR A 224 1.72 16.03 -9.64
C THR A 224 1.04 14.87 -10.37
N CYS A 225 1.71 13.73 -10.49
CA CYS A 225 1.16 12.53 -11.12
C CYS A 225 -0.11 12.02 -10.40
N TYR A 226 -0.11 12.05 -9.07
CA TYR A 226 -1.28 11.64 -8.27
C TYR A 226 -2.47 12.58 -8.48
N MET A 227 -2.24 13.88 -8.49
CA MET A 227 -3.31 14.87 -8.67
C MET A 227 -3.91 14.76 -10.08
N ASP A 228 -3.07 14.63 -11.11
CA ASP A 228 -3.52 14.43 -12.49
C ASP A 228 -4.38 13.16 -12.63
N PHE A 229 -3.99 12.08 -11.95
CA PHE A 229 -4.77 10.85 -11.93
C PHE A 229 -6.09 11.04 -11.18
N CYS A 230 -6.04 11.60 -9.98
CA CYS A 230 -7.23 11.85 -9.16
C CYS A 230 -8.25 12.77 -9.85
N ASP A 231 -7.79 13.72 -10.66
CA ASP A 231 -8.65 14.62 -11.43
C ASP A 231 -9.61 13.87 -12.38
N SER A 232 -9.22 12.69 -12.81
CA SER A 232 -10.05 11.84 -13.67
C SER A 232 -11.17 11.12 -12.93
N TYR A 233 -11.11 11.03 -11.59
CA TYR A 233 -12.04 10.22 -10.79
C TYR A 233 -12.70 10.96 -9.64
N LEU A 234 -12.10 12.07 -9.18
CA LEU A 234 -12.56 12.81 -8.00
C LEU A 234 -13.09 14.22 -8.32
N LYS A 235 -13.07 14.64 -9.58
CA LYS A 235 -13.67 15.92 -10.00
C LYS A 235 -15.16 15.81 -10.28
#